data_dd60100289658d661f24602f1831facd
#
_entry.id   dd60100289658d661f24602f1831facd
#
_cell.length_a   1.000
_cell.length_b   1.000
_cell.length_c   1.000
_cell.angle_alpha   90.00
_cell.angle_beta   90.00
_cell.angle_gamma   90.00
#
_symmetry.space_group_name_H-M   'P 1'
#
loop_
_entity.id
_entity.type
_entity.pdbx_description
1 polymer ?
#
loop_
_entity_poly.entity_id
_entity_poly.type
_entity_poly.pdbx_seq_one_letter_code
_entity_poly.pdbx_strand_id
1 'polypeptide(L)'
;MKRKRIIFDTNALISAFLLKKSVSSLAFDSALMKGEIITSEVIHKEFVTVFFRNKFDNYVTFANRLELVELLESQLLFWPENLIKPLQICRDPHDDMYLELAVASHAFCIVTGDRDLLSIDPFYETRIVTASDFLSAFEPLRSS
;
A
#
# COMPACT_ATOMS: atom_id res chain seq x y z
N MET A 1 -12.57 19.17 -3.19
CA MET A 1 -12.40 18.15 -2.14
C MET A 1 -11.07 17.46 -2.27
N LYS A 2 -10.40 17.32 -1.16
CA LYS A 2 -9.13 16.60 -1.17
C LYS A 2 -9.38 15.11 -1.37
N ARG A 3 -8.59 14.49 -2.22
CA ARG A 3 -8.63 13.06 -2.36
C ARG A 3 -7.96 12.42 -1.15
N LYS A 4 -8.44 11.25 -0.77
CA LYS A 4 -7.86 10.52 0.35
C LYS A 4 -6.54 9.88 -0.07
N ARG A 5 -5.55 9.98 0.80
CA ARG A 5 -4.24 9.37 0.56
C ARG A 5 -4.22 8.01 1.21
N ILE A 6 -3.86 7.01 0.41
CA ILE A 6 -3.92 5.61 0.82
C ILE A 6 -2.56 4.98 0.61
N ILE A 7 -2.09 4.23 1.61
CA ILE A 7 -0.82 3.54 1.55
C ILE A 7 -1.08 2.05 1.50
N PHE A 8 -0.41 1.35 0.58
CA PHE A 8 -0.44 -0.11 0.55
C PHE A 8 0.93 -0.63 0.98
N ASP A 9 0.97 -1.62 1.86
CA ASP A 9 2.25 -2.21 2.19
C ASP A 9 2.73 -3.12 1.05
N THR A 10 3.98 -3.56 1.14
CA THR A 10 4.60 -4.34 0.08
C THR A 10 3.82 -5.59 -0.26
N ASN A 11 3.40 -6.34 0.74
CA ASN A 11 2.69 -7.60 0.49
C ASN A 11 1.30 -7.38 -0.11
N ALA A 12 0.62 -6.32 0.30
CA ALA A 12 -0.67 -5.98 -0.28
C ALA A 12 -0.53 -5.61 -1.76
N LEU A 13 0.52 -4.86 -2.10
CA LEU A 13 0.80 -4.52 -3.50
C LEU A 13 1.12 -5.76 -4.33
N ILE A 14 1.98 -6.63 -3.79
CA ILE A 14 2.35 -7.85 -4.51
C ILE A 14 1.12 -8.70 -4.78
N SER A 15 0.27 -8.89 -3.76
CA SER A 15 -0.96 -9.66 -3.94
C SER A 15 -1.87 -9.02 -4.99
N ALA A 16 -1.96 -7.70 -5.00
CA ALA A 16 -2.79 -6.99 -5.96
C ALA A 16 -2.35 -7.25 -7.40
N PHE A 17 -1.04 -7.32 -7.63
CA PHE A 17 -0.50 -7.49 -8.97
C PHE A 17 -0.36 -8.95 -9.42
N LEU A 18 -0.13 -9.86 -8.49
CA LEU A 18 0.03 -11.27 -8.85
C LEU A 18 -1.28 -12.02 -8.97
N LEU A 19 -2.27 -11.63 -8.16
CA LEU A 19 -3.52 -12.38 -8.07
C LEU A 19 -4.66 -11.50 -8.53
N LYS A 20 -4.94 -11.54 -9.82
CA LYS A 20 -6.04 -10.78 -10.41
C LYS A 20 -7.36 -11.20 -9.77
N LYS A 21 -8.24 -10.23 -9.56
CA LYS A 21 -9.54 -10.45 -8.92
C LYS A 21 -9.46 -10.87 -7.45
N SER A 22 -8.28 -10.79 -6.85
CA SER A 22 -8.13 -10.99 -5.43
C SER A 22 -8.71 -9.79 -4.68
N VAL A 23 -8.92 -9.96 -3.37
CA VAL A 23 -9.38 -8.86 -2.54
C VAL A 23 -8.38 -7.69 -2.60
N SER A 24 -7.09 -8.00 -2.58
CA SER A 24 -6.06 -6.96 -2.70
C SER A 24 -6.14 -6.22 -4.03
N SER A 25 -6.37 -6.94 -5.12
CA SER A 25 -6.50 -6.32 -6.44
C SER A 25 -7.71 -5.40 -6.50
N LEU A 26 -8.84 -5.85 -5.95
CA LEU A 26 -10.04 -5.02 -5.91
C LEU A 26 -9.86 -3.80 -5.04
N ALA A 27 -9.16 -3.95 -3.91
CA ALA A 27 -8.86 -2.82 -3.03
C ALA A 27 -7.98 -1.80 -3.73
N PHE A 28 -6.97 -2.26 -4.46
CA PHE A 28 -6.09 -1.38 -5.21
C PHE A 28 -6.87 -0.57 -6.25
N ASP A 29 -7.70 -1.25 -7.04
CA ASP A 29 -8.52 -0.57 -8.05
C ASP A 29 -9.47 0.45 -7.42
N SER A 30 -10.08 0.08 -6.31
CA SER A 30 -10.97 0.98 -5.58
C SER A 30 -10.21 2.22 -5.08
N ALA A 31 -9.00 2.00 -4.56
CA ALA A 31 -8.18 3.09 -4.05
C ALA A 31 -7.79 4.07 -5.15
N LEU A 32 -7.48 3.56 -6.35
CA LEU A 32 -7.17 4.43 -7.49
C LEU A 32 -8.36 5.30 -7.87
N MET A 33 -9.56 4.75 -7.78
CA MET A 33 -10.75 5.49 -8.14
C MET A 33 -11.15 6.53 -7.10
N LYS A 34 -10.92 6.22 -5.82
CA LYS A 34 -11.46 7.05 -4.74
C LYS A 34 -10.43 7.95 -4.08
N GLY A 35 -9.16 7.76 -4.37
CA GLY A 35 -8.13 8.53 -3.71
C GLY A 35 -6.84 8.52 -4.50
N GLU A 36 -5.77 8.79 -3.78
CA GLU A 36 -4.41 8.73 -4.31
C GLU A 36 -3.65 7.69 -3.54
N ILE A 37 -3.01 6.76 -4.27
CA ILE A 37 -2.13 5.79 -3.61
C ILE A 37 -0.76 6.41 -3.54
N ILE A 38 -0.26 6.58 -2.32
CA ILE A 38 1.02 7.23 -2.10
C ILE A 38 2.06 6.23 -1.64
N THR A 39 3.31 6.57 -1.91
CA THR A 39 4.45 5.76 -1.50
C THR A 39 5.63 6.70 -1.23
N SER A 40 6.76 6.11 -0.85
CA SER A 40 8.02 6.82 -0.73
C SER A 40 9.08 6.03 -1.47
N GLU A 41 10.23 6.64 -1.68
CA GLU A 41 11.34 5.95 -2.34
C GLU A 41 11.75 4.68 -1.57
N VAL A 42 11.78 4.78 -0.23
CA VAL A 42 12.16 3.66 0.62
C VAL A 42 11.15 2.52 0.48
N ILE A 43 9.86 2.83 0.53
CA ILE A 43 8.81 1.83 0.40
C ILE A 43 8.84 1.18 -0.98
N HIS A 44 8.98 2.00 -2.01
CA HIS A 44 9.00 1.48 -3.39
C HIS A 44 10.21 0.58 -3.62
N LYS A 45 11.37 0.96 -3.09
CA LYS A 45 12.56 0.15 -3.21
C LYS A 45 12.37 -1.22 -2.55
N GLU A 46 11.72 -1.24 -1.39
CA GLU A 46 11.40 -2.49 -0.72
C GLU A 46 10.45 -3.33 -1.58
N PHE A 47 9.43 -2.71 -2.14
CA PHE A 47 8.50 -3.41 -3.02
C PHE A 47 9.22 -4.06 -4.19
N VAL A 48 10.06 -3.31 -4.89
CA VAL A 48 10.78 -3.83 -6.06
C VAL A 48 11.69 -4.98 -5.64
N THR A 49 12.43 -4.83 -4.55
CA THR A 49 13.32 -5.87 -4.06
C THR A 49 12.58 -7.17 -3.79
N VAL A 50 11.44 -7.08 -3.10
CA VAL A 50 10.66 -8.26 -2.75
C VAL A 50 9.99 -8.86 -3.99
N PHE A 51 9.45 -8.00 -4.86
CA PHE A 51 8.70 -8.45 -6.04
C PHE A 51 9.57 -9.26 -7.01
N PHE A 52 10.88 -9.00 -7.02
CA PHE A 52 11.80 -9.72 -7.92
C PHE A 52 12.42 -10.97 -7.30
N ARG A 53 11.95 -11.38 -6.12
CA ARG A 53 12.45 -12.63 -5.50
C ARG A 53 11.98 -13.86 -6.27
N ASN A 54 12.82 -14.89 -6.24
CA ASN A 54 12.57 -16.13 -6.99
C ASN A 54 11.26 -16.82 -6.62
N LYS A 55 10.78 -16.61 -5.42
CA LYS A 55 9.53 -17.27 -4.99
C LYS A 55 8.33 -16.88 -5.84
N PHE A 56 8.45 -15.81 -6.62
CA PHE A 56 7.36 -15.37 -7.49
C PHE A 56 7.53 -15.77 -8.95
N ASP A 57 8.61 -16.52 -9.26
CA ASP A 57 8.91 -16.88 -10.65
C ASP A 57 7.79 -17.66 -11.34
N ASN A 58 7.05 -18.46 -10.58
CA ASN A 58 5.95 -19.25 -11.13
C ASN A 58 4.70 -18.41 -11.43
N TYR A 59 4.65 -17.19 -10.92
CA TYR A 59 3.48 -16.33 -11.09
C TYR A 59 3.67 -15.28 -12.18
N VAL A 60 4.92 -14.87 -12.42
CA VAL A 60 5.16 -13.75 -13.31
C VAL A 60 6.58 -13.83 -13.86
N THR A 61 6.73 -13.58 -15.17
CA THR A 61 8.06 -13.59 -15.81
C THR A 61 8.80 -12.31 -15.44
N PHE A 62 10.11 -12.33 -15.67
CA PHE A 62 10.94 -11.14 -15.43
C PHE A 62 10.47 -9.96 -16.27
N ALA A 63 10.19 -10.20 -17.55
CA ALA A 63 9.73 -9.14 -18.44
C ALA A 63 8.41 -8.54 -17.98
N ASN A 64 7.48 -9.39 -17.56
CA ASN A 64 6.18 -8.91 -17.07
C ASN A 64 6.34 -8.13 -15.76
N ARG A 65 7.30 -8.53 -14.91
CA ARG A 65 7.56 -7.76 -13.69
C ARG A 65 8.00 -6.34 -14.00
N LEU A 66 8.87 -6.18 -14.99
CA LEU A 66 9.32 -4.84 -15.37
C LEU A 66 8.15 -3.98 -15.84
N GLU A 67 7.27 -4.57 -16.65
CA GLU A 67 6.08 -3.85 -17.12
C GLU A 67 5.16 -3.47 -15.97
N LEU A 68 4.97 -4.39 -15.02
CA LEU A 68 4.10 -4.13 -13.88
C LEU A 68 4.68 -3.04 -12.97
N VAL A 69 6.00 -3.04 -12.78
CA VAL A 69 6.64 -1.99 -11.98
C VAL A 69 6.48 -0.64 -12.65
N GLU A 70 6.67 -0.57 -13.96
CA GLU A 70 6.45 0.67 -14.71
C GLU A 70 5.01 1.17 -14.56
N LEU A 71 4.06 0.26 -14.70
CA LEU A 71 2.65 0.61 -14.57
C LEU A 71 2.37 1.14 -13.15
N LEU A 72 2.87 0.45 -12.15
CA LEU A 72 2.69 0.87 -10.76
C LEU A 72 3.28 2.24 -10.53
N GLU A 73 4.49 2.49 -11.00
CA GLU A 73 5.14 3.79 -10.84
C GLU A 73 4.32 4.92 -11.44
N SER A 74 3.62 4.65 -12.53
CA SER A 74 2.78 5.66 -13.15
C SER A 74 1.51 5.95 -12.35
N GLN A 75 1.12 5.05 -11.46
CA GLN A 75 -0.12 5.16 -10.69
C GLN A 75 0.10 5.67 -9.26
N LEU A 76 1.34 5.68 -8.80
CA LEU A 76 1.65 6.08 -7.43
C LEU A 76 2.08 7.54 -7.36
N LEU A 77 1.73 8.17 -6.25
CA LEU A 77 2.24 9.50 -5.93
C LEU A 77 3.38 9.34 -4.93
N PHE A 78 4.58 9.75 -5.33
CA PHE A 78 5.76 9.63 -4.46
C PHE A 78 5.85 10.83 -3.54
N TRP A 79 5.85 10.57 -2.23
CA TRP A 79 5.97 11.62 -1.23
C TRP A 79 7.45 12.01 -1.07
N PRO A 80 7.75 13.32 -0.98
CA PRO A 80 9.16 13.75 -0.87
C PRO A 80 9.82 13.21 0.38
N GLU A 81 10.98 12.58 0.22
CA GLU A 81 11.70 11.97 1.34
C GLU A 81 12.09 12.98 2.41
N ASN A 82 12.45 14.19 2.01
CA ASN A 82 12.86 15.20 2.96
C ASN A 82 11.72 15.69 3.86
N LEU A 83 10.48 15.32 3.54
CA LEU A 83 9.32 15.66 4.35
C LEU A 83 8.90 14.53 5.27
N ILE A 84 9.61 13.41 5.24
CA ILE A 84 9.29 12.24 6.06
C ILE A 84 10.28 12.16 7.22
N LYS A 85 9.75 12.19 8.45
CA LYS A 85 10.60 12.14 9.64
C LYS A 85 10.65 10.72 10.18
N PRO A 86 11.83 10.26 10.63
CA PRO A 86 11.94 8.91 11.18
C PRO A 86 11.18 8.77 12.49
N LEU A 87 10.61 7.58 12.68
CA LEU A 87 9.90 7.19 13.89
C LEU A 87 10.47 5.85 14.34
N GLN A 88 10.28 5.53 15.62
CA GLN A 88 10.75 4.26 16.17
C GLN A 88 9.60 3.69 16.99
N ILE A 89 8.64 3.06 16.32
CA ILE A 89 7.41 2.62 16.94
C ILE A 89 7.22 1.12 16.87
N CYS A 90 7.52 0.52 15.70
CA CYS A 90 7.20 -0.87 15.45
C CYS A 90 8.27 -1.81 16.03
N ARG A 91 7.82 -3.01 16.41
CA ARG A 91 8.72 -4.07 16.81
C ARG A 91 9.71 -4.36 15.68
N ASP A 92 9.22 -4.43 14.45
CA ASP A 92 10.06 -4.59 13.26
C ASP A 92 10.29 -3.21 12.67
N PRO A 93 11.53 -2.71 12.64
CA PRO A 93 11.81 -1.38 12.09
C PRO A 93 11.38 -1.22 10.63
N HIS A 94 11.28 -2.32 9.88
CA HIS A 94 10.80 -2.25 8.51
C HIS A 94 9.38 -1.70 8.41
N ASP A 95 8.57 -1.93 9.44
CA ASP A 95 7.19 -1.46 9.41
C ASP A 95 7.08 0.03 9.68
N ASP A 96 8.11 0.61 10.28
CA ASP A 96 8.08 2.05 10.59
C ASP A 96 7.95 2.91 9.35
N MET A 97 8.48 2.47 8.21
CA MET A 97 8.42 3.30 6.99
C MET A 97 7.00 3.62 6.57
N TYR A 98 6.06 2.71 6.82
CA TYR A 98 4.65 2.96 6.49
C TYR A 98 4.03 3.99 7.43
N LEU A 99 4.36 3.89 8.72
CA LEU A 99 3.87 4.84 9.71
C LEU A 99 4.48 6.23 9.51
N GLU A 100 5.76 6.26 9.16
CA GLU A 100 6.44 7.52 8.87
C GLU A 100 5.79 8.24 7.71
N LEU A 101 5.48 7.52 6.65
CA LEU A 101 4.79 8.10 5.50
C LEU A 101 3.38 8.55 5.88
N ALA A 102 2.68 7.75 6.69
CA ALA A 102 1.33 8.08 7.10
C ALA A 102 1.28 9.40 7.86
N VAL A 103 2.22 9.60 8.79
CA VAL A 103 2.28 10.84 9.55
C VAL A 103 2.61 12.02 8.64
N ALA A 104 3.62 11.86 7.79
CA ALA A 104 4.07 12.94 6.91
C ALA A 104 2.97 13.40 5.96
N SER A 105 2.19 12.46 5.44
CA SER A 105 1.20 12.73 4.41
C SER A 105 -0.21 12.95 4.96
N HIS A 106 -0.41 12.74 6.25
CA HIS A 106 -1.75 12.71 6.86
C HIS A 106 -2.64 11.69 6.13
N ALA A 107 -2.09 10.49 5.95
CA ALA A 107 -2.77 9.46 5.18
C ALA A 107 -4.10 9.07 5.82
N PHE A 108 -5.06 8.75 4.98
CA PHE A 108 -6.36 8.30 5.43
C PHE A 108 -6.26 6.88 5.98
N CYS A 109 -5.54 6.00 5.27
CA CYS A 109 -5.36 4.64 5.77
C CYS A 109 -4.13 3.96 5.17
N ILE A 110 -3.72 2.88 5.86
CA ILE A 110 -2.72 1.93 5.38
C ILE A 110 -3.44 0.61 5.17
N VAL A 111 -3.31 0.04 3.99
CA VAL A 111 -3.88 -1.28 3.67
C VAL A 111 -2.78 -2.31 3.86
N THR A 112 -3.00 -3.25 4.76
CA THR A 112 -1.99 -4.24 5.14
C THR A 112 -2.64 -5.54 5.61
N GLY A 113 -1.88 -6.62 5.54
CA GLY A 113 -2.29 -7.88 6.18
C GLY A 113 -1.41 -8.21 7.38
N ASP A 114 -0.45 -7.34 7.71
CA ASP A 114 0.47 -7.57 8.80
C ASP A 114 -0.20 -7.32 10.15
N ARG A 115 -0.23 -8.35 11.00
CA ARG A 115 -0.88 -8.25 12.30
C ARG A 115 -0.27 -7.21 13.21
N ASP A 116 1.04 -7.03 13.14
CA ASP A 116 1.70 -6.05 13.99
C ASP A 116 1.26 -4.63 13.63
N LEU A 117 1.15 -4.33 12.34
CA LEU A 117 0.62 -3.03 11.90
C LEU A 117 -0.85 -2.89 12.26
N LEU A 118 -1.64 -3.93 12.01
CA LEU A 118 -3.08 -3.87 12.31
C LEU A 118 -3.34 -3.63 13.80
N SER A 119 -2.45 -4.11 14.66
CA SER A 119 -2.61 -3.94 16.10
C SER A 119 -2.45 -2.49 16.57
N ILE A 120 -1.89 -1.64 15.73
CA ILE A 120 -1.67 -0.23 16.06
C ILE A 120 -2.83 0.66 15.60
N ASP A 121 -3.81 0.09 14.91
CA ASP A 121 -4.96 0.85 14.39
C ASP A 121 -5.81 1.43 15.52
N PRO A 122 -6.19 2.70 15.46
CA PRO A 122 -5.72 3.72 14.53
C PRO A 122 -4.39 4.33 14.97
N PHE A 123 -3.59 4.76 14.00
CA PHE A 123 -2.34 5.44 14.31
C PHE A 123 -2.50 6.92 13.97
N TYR A 124 -2.61 7.74 15.01
CA TYR A 124 -3.01 9.14 14.84
C TYR A 124 -4.31 9.19 14.03
N GLU A 125 -4.35 9.93 12.95
CA GLU A 125 -5.56 10.02 12.13
C GLU A 125 -5.64 8.94 11.04
N THR A 126 -4.63 8.08 10.95
CA THR A 126 -4.56 7.06 9.91
C THR A 126 -5.16 5.74 10.40
N ARG A 127 -6.13 5.21 9.68
CA ARG A 127 -6.66 3.88 9.95
C ARG A 127 -5.73 2.83 9.33
N ILE A 128 -5.58 1.72 10.00
CA ILE A 128 -4.80 0.59 9.48
C ILE A 128 -5.76 -0.56 9.31
N VAL A 129 -5.96 -0.98 8.05
CA VAL A 129 -7.03 -1.91 7.72
C VAL A 129 -6.55 -2.97 6.75
N THR A 130 -7.25 -4.11 6.73
CA THR A 130 -7.02 -5.12 5.72
C THR A 130 -7.64 -4.68 4.39
N ALA A 131 -7.25 -5.33 3.30
CA ALA A 131 -7.88 -5.06 2.00
C ALA A 131 -9.38 -5.31 2.05
N SER A 132 -9.79 -6.37 2.74
CA SER A 132 -11.20 -6.69 2.89
C SER A 132 -11.96 -5.59 3.63
N ASP A 133 -11.40 -5.13 4.75
CA ASP A 133 -12.04 -4.05 5.52
C ASP A 133 -12.05 -2.74 4.74
N PHE A 134 -10.99 -2.49 3.96
CA PHE A 134 -10.95 -1.31 3.13
C PHE A 134 -12.11 -1.31 2.13
N LEU A 135 -12.32 -2.43 1.46
CA LEU A 135 -13.41 -2.54 0.50
C LEU A 135 -14.77 -2.37 1.17
N SER A 136 -14.97 -3.00 2.32
CA SER A 136 -16.25 -2.89 3.03
C SER A 136 -16.56 -1.47 3.46
N ALA A 137 -15.53 -0.74 3.90
CA ALA A 137 -15.72 0.61 4.41
C ALA A 137 -15.91 1.64 3.29
N PHE A 138 -15.34 1.37 2.10
CA PHE A 138 -15.32 2.36 1.03
C PHE A 138 -16.13 1.99 -0.18
N GLU A 139 -16.65 0.78 -0.25
CA GLU A 139 -17.57 0.46 -1.32
C GLU A 139 -18.79 1.35 -1.17
N PRO A 140 -19.18 2.05 -2.22
CA PRO A 140 -20.40 2.80 -2.15
C PRO A 140 -21.51 1.82 -1.85
N LEU A 141 -22.41 2.25 -1.01
CA LEU A 141 -23.58 1.46 -0.76
C LEU A 141 -24.23 1.21 -2.08
N ARG A 142 -24.10 0.02 -2.50
CA ARG A 142 -24.71 -0.26 -3.71
C ARG A 142 -26.12 -0.31 -3.49
N SER A 143 -26.70 0.18 -3.18
CA SER A 143 -27.82 0.04 -3.00
C SER A 143 -28.60 0.19 -3.28
N SER A 144 -28.37 0.32 -3.24
CA SER A 144 -29.04 0.18 -2.97
C SER A 144 -30.00 0.52 -3.22
#